data_493c49faaad61fa01f610e615f339297
#
_entry.id   493c49faaad61fa01f610e615f339297
#
_cell.length_a   1.000
_cell.length_b   1.000
_cell.length_c   1.000
_cell.angle_alpha   90.00
_cell.angle_beta   90.00
_cell.angle_gamma   90.00
#
_symmetry.space_group_name_H-M   'P 1'
#
loop_
_entity.id
_entity.type
_entity.pdbx_description
1 polymer ?
#
loop_
_entity_poly.entity_id
_entity_poly.type
_entity_poly.pdbx_seq_one_letter_code
_entity_poly.pdbx_strand_id
1 'polypeptide(L)'
;YYWPEIQGRGEFVRLALEAAGAAYVDVARGDGAHGQGVPALLQLLENDTLLHPPLAPPILQHGRRVVAQTAAILLYLGPRLGLVGKRETDRLWAHQIQLTIADLVNEVHDTHHPIATSLYYEDQKPEALRRARAFREERIPKYLNWLEAVLERNPRGPPQASVRGLPAQPLHLVGAQLSYCDLSLFQVVEGLRYAFPKATARALRHTPRVVQLASAVPALPRVAAYLASERRIPFNEQGIFR
;
A
#
# COMPACT_ATOMS: atom_id res chain seq x y z
N TYR A 1 -4.37 4.31 13.58
CA TYR A 1 -3.16 4.77 14.25
C TYR A 1 -1.96 4.50 13.35
N TYR A 2 -1.24 5.55 12.99
CA TYR A 2 0.03 5.49 12.25
C TYR A 2 0.80 6.79 12.46
N TRP A 3 2.11 6.78 12.19
CA TRP A 3 2.94 7.98 12.30
C TRP A 3 2.39 9.15 11.47
N PRO A 4 2.29 10.38 12.02
CA PRO A 4 1.50 11.46 11.43
C PRO A 4 2.13 12.12 10.22
N GLU A 5 3.47 12.05 10.07
CA GLU A 5 4.21 12.85 9.09
C GLU A 5 4.59 12.06 7.82
N ILE A 6 4.28 10.76 7.78
CA ILE A 6 4.66 9.88 6.68
C ILE A 6 3.49 9.07 6.15
N GLN A 7 3.52 8.76 4.87
CA GLN A 7 2.59 7.81 4.27
C GLN A 7 2.81 6.40 4.82
N GLY A 8 4.01 5.90 4.65
CA GLY A 8 4.47 4.61 5.12
C GLY A 8 3.49 3.47 4.84
N ARG A 9 3.47 2.51 5.74
CA ARG A 9 2.53 1.36 5.67
C ARG A 9 1.08 1.74 6.00
N GLY A 10 0.86 2.88 6.66
CA GLY A 10 -0.49 3.39 6.96
C GLY A 10 -1.26 3.83 5.72
N GLU A 11 -0.56 4.25 4.67
CA GLU A 11 -1.20 4.78 3.47
C GLU A 11 -2.02 3.74 2.70
N PHE A 12 -1.60 2.48 2.72
CA PHE A 12 -2.37 1.38 2.13
C PHE A 12 -3.75 1.25 2.79
N VAL A 13 -3.82 1.47 4.10
CA VAL A 13 -5.07 1.44 4.87
C VAL A 13 -5.90 2.69 4.61
N ARG A 14 -5.27 3.89 4.59
CA ARG A 14 -5.97 5.16 4.26
C ARG A 14 -6.63 5.08 2.89
N LEU A 15 -5.89 4.64 1.87
CA LEU A 15 -6.44 4.47 0.51
C LEU A 15 -7.65 3.54 0.47
N ALA A 16 -7.63 2.43 1.22
CA ALA A 16 -8.78 1.52 1.28
C ALA A 16 -10.01 2.18 1.94
N LEU A 17 -9.82 2.89 3.04
CA LEU A 17 -10.89 3.60 3.74
C LEU A 17 -11.46 4.74 2.87
N GLU A 18 -10.61 5.54 2.27
CA GLU A 18 -10.98 6.67 1.40
C GLU A 18 -11.70 6.19 0.12
N ALA A 19 -11.17 5.17 -0.55
CA ALA A 19 -11.80 4.61 -1.75
C ALA A 19 -13.22 4.08 -1.47
N ALA A 20 -13.42 3.49 -0.30
CA ALA A 20 -14.72 3.01 0.15
C ALA A 20 -15.63 4.15 0.67
N GLY A 21 -15.09 5.32 0.96
CA GLY A 21 -15.82 6.43 1.62
C GLY A 21 -16.17 6.09 3.07
N ALA A 22 -15.35 5.28 3.73
CA ALA A 22 -15.54 4.93 5.12
C ALA A 22 -15.13 6.10 6.03
N ALA A 23 -15.95 6.41 7.04
CA ALA A 23 -15.57 7.37 8.07
C ALA A 23 -14.47 6.76 8.97
N TYR A 24 -13.42 7.51 9.22
CA TYR A 24 -12.33 7.10 10.12
C TYR A 24 -11.67 8.32 10.77
N VAL A 25 -10.97 8.07 11.86
CA VAL A 25 -10.11 9.04 12.54
C VAL A 25 -8.66 8.58 12.38
N ASP A 26 -7.80 9.43 11.82
CA ASP A 26 -6.35 9.21 11.79
C ASP A 26 -5.76 9.75 13.11
N VAL A 27 -5.84 8.91 14.15
CA VAL A 27 -5.68 9.31 15.55
C VAL A 27 -4.37 10.06 15.81
N ALA A 28 -3.24 9.57 15.29
CA ALA A 28 -1.95 10.22 15.56
C ALA A 28 -1.80 11.60 14.87
N ARG A 29 -2.69 11.93 13.92
CA ARG A 29 -2.76 13.25 13.26
C ARG A 29 -3.78 14.19 13.90
N GLY A 30 -4.50 13.71 14.89
CA GLY A 30 -5.52 14.49 15.57
C GLY A 30 -4.98 15.31 16.72
N ASP A 31 -5.89 16.07 17.34
CA ASP A 31 -5.57 16.99 18.42
C ASP A 31 -5.42 16.26 19.77
N GLY A 32 -4.30 16.48 20.44
CA GLY A 32 -4.02 15.95 21.78
C GLY A 32 -5.03 16.36 22.86
N ALA A 33 -5.65 17.55 22.72
CA ALA A 33 -6.71 17.99 23.61
C ALA A 33 -7.97 17.08 23.57
N HIS A 34 -8.14 16.34 22.47
CA HIS A 34 -9.20 15.35 22.29
C HIS A 34 -8.75 13.91 22.51
N GLY A 35 -7.63 13.68 23.19
CA GLY A 35 -7.09 12.35 23.42
C GLY A 35 -6.54 11.67 22.16
N GLN A 36 -6.09 12.45 21.20
CA GLN A 36 -5.49 12.01 19.94
C GLN A 36 -4.01 12.39 19.89
N GLY A 37 -3.40 12.31 18.71
CA GLY A 37 -1.98 12.61 18.52
C GLY A 37 -1.08 11.38 18.75
N VAL A 38 0.23 11.59 18.66
CA VAL A 38 1.25 10.56 18.87
C VAL A 38 1.15 9.93 20.28
N PRO A 39 0.86 10.67 21.37
CA PRO A 39 0.68 10.07 22.69
C PRO A 39 -0.39 8.97 22.72
N ALA A 40 -1.51 9.14 22.02
CA ALA A 40 -2.55 8.12 21.94
C ALA A 40 -2.10 6.86 21.19
N LEU A 41 -1.25 7.00 20.17
CA LEU A 41 -0.61 5.87 19.49
C LEU A 41 0.32 5.11 20.44
N LEU A 42 1.18 5.82 21.17
CA LEU A 42 2.12 5.21 22.12
C LEU A 42 1.38 4.52 23.26
N GLN A 43 0.35 5.15 23.82
CA GLN A 43 -0.49 4.55 24.86
C GLN A 43 -1.15 3.25 24.39
N LEU A 44 -1.57 3.16 23.12
CA LEU A 44 -2.13 1.92 22.57
C LEU A 44 -1.06 0.83 22.41
N LEU A 45 0.15 1.19 22.01
CA LEU A 45 1.28 0.24 21.86
C LEU A 45 1.76 -0.31 23.21
N GLU A 46 1.74 0.52 24.26
CA GLU A 46 2.18 0.19 25.63
C GLU A 46 1.07 -0.45 26.48
N ASN A 47 -0.13 -0.66 25.90
CA ASN A 47 -1.26 -1.20 26.64
C ASN A 47 -1.09 -2.71 26.88
N ASP A 48 -0.67 -3.06 28.08
CA ASP A 48 -0.44 -4.43 28.55
C ASP A 48 -1.72 -5.24 28.80
N THR A 49 -2.90 -4.59 28.79
CA THR A 49 -4.20 -5.26 28.96
C THR A 49 -4.76 -5.82 27.66
N LEU A 50 -4.14 -5.52 26.51
CA LEU A 50 -4.59 -6.03 25.22
C LEU A 50 -4.30 -7.53 25.08
N LEU A 51 -5.36 -8.32 24.83
CA LEU A 51 -5.22 -9.75 24.56
C LEU A 51 -4.34 -10.05 23.33
N HIS A 52 -4.37 -9.17 22.34
CA HIS A 52 -3.58 -9.27 21.09
C HIS A 52 -2.80 -7.96 20.90
N PRO A 53 -1.64 -7.80 21.56
CA PRO A 53 -0.88 -6.56 21.49
C PRO A 53 -0.25 -6.36 20.10
N PRO A 54 -0.37 -5.16 19.52
CA PRO A 54 0.33 -4.83 18.29
C PRO A 54 1.81 -4.59 18.55
N LEU A 55 2.69 -5.11 17.69
CA LEU A 55 4.12 -4.82 17.78
C LEU A 55 4.45 -3.38 17.31
N ALA A 56 3.77 -2.92 16.27
CA ALA A 56 4.04 -1.64 15.64
C ALA A 56 2.84 -1.17 14.78
N PRO A 57 2.72 0.14 14.46
CA PRO A 57 1.70 0.63 13.54
C PRO A 57 2.01 0.20 12.08
N PRO A 58 0.99 0.11 11.19
CA PRO A 58 -0.36 0.61 11.38
C PRO A 58 -1.21 -0.27 12.29
N ILE A 59 -2.11 0.38 13.03
CA ILE A 59 -3.07 -0.28 13.89
C ILE A 59 -4.47 0.26 13.58
N LEU A 60 -5.41 -0.65 13.32
CA LEU A 60 -6.82 -0.35 13.19
C LEU A 60 -7.54 -0.71 14.50
N GLN A 61 -8.24 0.25 15.07
CA GLN A 61 -9.21 0.00 16.13
C GLN A 61 -10.62 0.14 15.58
N HIS A 62 -11.43 -0.90 15.71
CA HIS A 62 -12.85 -0.89 15.31
C HIS A 62 -13.69 -1.43 16.46
N GLY A 63 -14.28 -0.52 17.22
CA GLY A 63 -14.90 -0.83 18.52
C GLY A 63 -13.85 -1.41 19.48
N ARG A 64 -14.11 -2.61 19.99
CA ARG A 64 -13.17 -3.31 20.91
C ARG A 64 -12.08 -4.09 20.18
N ARG A 65 -12.15 -4.19 18.84
CA ARG A 65 -11.18 -4.98 18.07
C ARG A 65 -10.00 -4.12 17.69
N VAL A 66 -8.82 -4.63 17.97
CA VAL A 66 -7.53 -4.07 17.55
C VAL A 66 -6.92 -5.02 16.53
N VAL A 67 -6.53 -4.51 15.38
CA VAL A 67 -5.88 -5.26 14.29
C VAL A 67 -4.64 -4.50 13.87
N ALA A 68 -3.51 -5.14 13.88
CA ALA A 68 -2.25 -4.60 13.38
C ALA A 68 -1.83 -5.33 12.09
N GLN A 69 -0.73 -4.89 11.49
CA GLN A 69 -0.22 -5.36 10.19
C GLN A 69 -1.11 -4.95 9.00
N THR A 70 -0.53 -4.22 8.07
CA THR A 70 -1.25 -3.72 6.87
C THR A 70 -2.05 -4.80 6.17
N ALA A 71 -1.45 -5.97 5.92
CA ALA A 71 -2.12 -7.07 5.23
C ALA A 71 -3.31 -7.63 6.02
N ALA A 72 -3.18 -7.76 7.34
CA ALA A 72 -4.28 -8.22 8.19
C ALA A 72 -5.40 -7.17 8.32
N ILE A 73 -5.05 -5.89 8.41
CA ILE A 73 -6.03 -4.80 8.39
C ILE A 73 -6.82 -4.81 7.08
N LEU A 74 -6.15 -4.94 5.93
CA LEU A 74 -6.80 -4.97 4.63
C LEU A 74 -7.63 -6.24 4.42
N LEU A 75 -7.17 -7.40 4.92
CA LEU A 75 -7.96 -8.64 4.96
C LEU A 75 -9.25 -8.46 5.78
N TYR A 76 -9.17 -7.74 6.90
CA TYR A 76 -10.33 -7.45 7.75
C TYR A 76 -11.29 -6.44 7.11
N LEU A 77 -10.76 -5.36 6.52
CA LEU A 77 -11.54 -4.28 5.91
C LEU A 77 -12.13 -4.66 4.55
N GLY A 78 -11.39 -5.40 3.74
CA GLY A 78 -11.76 -5.69 2.34
C GLY A 78 -13.19 -6.19 2.16
N PRO A 79 -13.63 -7.27 2.86
CA PRO A 79 -15.02 -7.74 2.76
C PRO A 79 -16.05 -6.75 3.30
N ARG A 80 -15.70 -5.96 4.31
CA ARG A 80 -16.59 -4.99 4.96
C ARG A 80 -16.83 -3.75 4.13
N LEU A 81 -15.83 -3.39 3.34
CA LEU A 81 -15.84 -2.19 2.49
C LEU A 81 -16.15 -2.51 1.02
N GLY A 82 -16.42 -3.79 0.68
CA GLY A 82 -16.65 -4.18 -0.71
C GLY A 82 -15.38 -4.14 -1.58
N LEU A 83 -14.19 -4.14 -0.97
CA LEU A 83 -12.90 -4.08 -1.65
C LEU A 83 -12.27 -5.47 -1.87
N VAL A 84 -13.07 -6.50 -1.88
CA VAL A 84 -12.71 -7.87 -2.29
C VAL A 84 -13.97 -8.67 -2.54
N GLY A 85 -13.92 -9.63 -3.46
CA GLY A 85 -15.04 -10.52 -3.77
C GLY A 85 -15.51 -11.35 -2.57
N LYS A 86 -16.76 -11.81 -2.63
CA LYS A 86 -17.37 -12.62 -1.55
C LYS A 86 -16.80 -14.03 -1.46
N ARG A 87 -16.22 -14.58 -2.55
CA ARG A 87 -15.69 -15.94 -2.61
C ARG A 87 -14.43 -16.05 -1.76
N GLU A 88 -14.30 -17.15 -1.06
CA GLU A 88 -13.10 -17.45 -0.27
C GLU A 88 -11.83 -17.46 -1.12
N THR A 89 -11.90 -18.03 -2.32
CA THR A 89 -10.80 -18.04 -3.28
C THR A 89 -10.31 -16.65 -3.65
N ASP A 90 -11.22 -15.68 -3.81
CA ASP A 90 -10.85 -14.29 -4.10
C ASP A 90 -10.19 -13.61 -2.90
N ARG A 91 -10.69 -13.89 -1.70
CA ARG A 91 -10.12 -13.35 -0.45
C ARG A 91 -8.73 -13.90 -0.17
N LEU A 92 -8.55 -15.19 -0.35
CA LEU A 92 -7.25 -15.84 -0.18
C LEU A 92 -6.24 -15.32 -1.20
N TRP A 93 -6.65 -15.22 -2.48
CA TRP A 93 -5.79 -14.69 -3.53
C TRP A 93 -5.42 -13.21 -3.30
N ALA A 94 -6.38 -12.37 -2.94
CA ALA A 94 -6.12 -10.99 -2.58
C ALA A 94 -5.16 -10.87 -1.40
N HIS A 95 -5.32 -11.71 -0.39
CA HIS A 95 -4.41 -11.71 0.77
C HIS A 95 -2.99 -12.13 0.38
N GLN A 96 -2.84 -13.14 -0.47
CA GLN A 96 -1.54 -13.57 -1.00
C GLN A 96 -0.85 -12.44 -1.78
N ILE A 97 -1.59 -11.74 -2.66
CA ILE A 97 -1.05 -10.56 -3.38
C ILE A 97 -0.60 -9.49 -2.39
N GLN A 98 -1.41 -9.20 -1.37
CA GLN A 98 -1.09 -8.18 -0.37
C GLN A 98 0.15 -8.53 0.46
N LEU A 99 0.36 -9.81 0.78
CA LEU A 99 1.58 -10.27 1.45
C LEU A 99 2.81 -10.08 0.55
N THR A 100 2.71 -10.39 -0.74
CA THR A 100 3.79 -10.14 -1.72
C THR A 100 4.09 -8.63 -1.85
N ILE A 101 3.07 -7.78 -1.80
CA ILE A 101 3.26 -6.32 -1.75
C ILE A 101 3.93 -5.90 -0.44
N ALA A 102 3.60 -6.52 0.68
CA ALA A 102 4.26 -6.24 1.96
C ALA A 102 5.75 -6.60 1.92
N ASP A 103 6.12 -7.71 1.29
CA ASP A 103 7.52 -8.09 1.07
C ASP A 103 8.25 -7.04 0.22
N LEU A 104 7.63 -6.58 -0.87
CA LEU A 104 8.19 -5.49 -1.69
C LEU A 104 8.42 -4.22 -0.86
N VAL A 105 7.46 -3.84 -0.02
CA VAL A 105 7.56 -2.65 0.86
C VAL A 105 8.72 -2.81 1.86
N ASN A 106 8.93 -4.01 2.39
CA ASN A 106 10.09 -4.30 3.24
C ASN A 106 11.39 -4.16 2.48
N GLU A 107 11.47 -4.71 1.26
CA GLU A 107 12.67 -4.58 0.42
C GLU A 107 12.97 -3.12 0.04
N VAL A 108 11.95 -2.28 -0.18
CA VAL A 108 12.13 -0.84 -0.37
C VAL A 108 12.75 -0.21 0.88
N HIS A 109 12.18 -0.49 2.05
CA HIS A 109 12.71 0.01 3.33
C HIS A 109 14.18 -0.38 3.55
N ASP A 110 14.53 -1.61 3.22
CA ASP A 110 15.90 -2.12 3.36
C ASP A 110 16.90 -1.45 2.41
N THR A 111 16.44 -0.73 1.39
CA THR A 111 17.36 0.05 0.51
C THR A 111 18.02 1.21 1.23
N HIS A 112 17.47 1.64 2.35
CA HIS A 112 18.04 2.73 3.15
C HIS A 112 18.32 2.34 4.63
N HIS A 113 17.80 1.19 5.09
CA HIS A 113 18.12 0.60 6.40
C HIS A 113 18.48 -0.89 6.29
N PRO A 114 19.57 -1.24 5.55
CA PRO A 114 19.88 -2.64 5.25
C PRO A 114 20.49 -3.41 6.42
N ILE A 115 21.07 -2.74 7.41
CA ILE A 115 21.72 -3.39 8.57
C ILE A 115 20.75 -3.40 9.75
N ALA A 116 20.28 -2.22 10.17
CA ALA A 116 19.37 -2.11 11.30
C ALA A 116 18.48 -0.87 11.16
N THR A 117 17.21 -0.99 11.60
CA THR A 117 16.24 0.10 11.60
C THR A 117 16.56 1.17 12.66
N SER A 118 17.38 0.84 13.66
CA SER A 118 17.83 1.74 14.72
C SER A 118 19.04 2.60 14.34
N LEU A 119 19.73 2.27 13.24
CA LEU A 119 20.83 3.05 12.73
C LEU A 119 20.35 4.17 11.80
N TYR A 120 21.04 5.32 11.82
CA TYR A 120 20.79 6.34 10.80
C TYR A 120 21.30 5.91 9.44
N TYR A 121 20.75 6.48 8.38
CA TYR A 121 21.15 6.20 7.00
C TYR A 121 22.66 6.41 6.80
N GLU A 122 23.22 7.47 7.39
CA GLU A 122 24.63 7.84 7.31
C GLU A 122 25.55 6.75 7.85
N ASP A 123 25.11 6.01 8.89
CA ASP A 123 25.89 4.95 9.55
C ASP A 123 25.95 3.67 8.70
N GLN A 124 25.06 3.51 7.72
CA GLN A 124 24.94 2.31 6.88
C GLN A 124 24.87 2.64 5.38
N LYS A 125 25.31 3.82 4.99
CA LYS A 125 25.21 4.32 3.62
C LYS A 125 25.90 3.45 2.56
N PRO A 126 27.10 2.88 2.76
CA PRO A 126 27.72 1.99 1.79
C PRO A 126 26.86 0.74 1.49
N GLU A 127 26.32 0.13 2.52
CA GLU A 127 25.44 -1.05 2.43
C GLU A 127 24.09 -0.68 1.80
N ALA A 128 23.54 0.47 2.16
CA ALA A 128 22.32 1.02 1.57
C ALA A 128 22.46 1.24 0.07
N LEU A 129 23.57 1.82 -0.39
CA LEU A 129 23.85 2.01 -1.82
C LEU A 129 23.96 0.68 -2.56
N ARG A 130 24.61 -0.33 -1.97
CA ARG A 130 24.73 -1.68 -2.54
C ARG A 130 23.37 -2.36 -2.61
N ARG A 131 22.58 -2.30 -1.54
CA ARG A 131 21.22 -2.87 -1.47
C ARG A 131 20.29 -2.19 -2.48
N ALA A 132 20.29 -0.85 -2.55
CA ALA A 132 19.49 -0.09 -3.50
C ALA A 132 19.85 -0.38 -4.95
N ARG A 133 21.14 -0.68 -5.25
CA ARG A 133 21.56 -1.09 -6.60
C ARG A 133 20.90 -2.41 -6.99
N ALA A 134 21.07 -3.45 -6.17
CA ALA A 134 20.46 -4.77 -6.40
C ALA A 134 18.93 -4.67 -6.51
N PHE A 135 18.30 -3.86 -5.65
CA PHE A 135 16.85 -3.64 -5.69
C PHE A 135 16.40 -3.03 -7.02
N ARG A 136 17.09 -1.99 -7.52
CA ARG A 136 16.76 -1.34 -8.80
C ARG A 136 16.98 -2.25 -10.02
N GLU A 137 18.03 -3.07 -9.99
CA GLU A 137 18.43 -3.90 -11.13
C GLU A 137 17.62 -5.20 -11.21
N GLU A 138 17.26 -5.81 -10.09
CA GLU A 138 16.66 -7.13 -10.03
C GLU A 138 15.24 -7.13 -9.48
N ARG A 139 15.00 -6.42 -8.35
CA ARG A 139 13.76 -6.58 -7.59
C ARG A 139 12.60 -5.78 -8.16
N ILE A 140 12.80 -4.51 -8.52
CA ILE A 140 11.76 -3.69 -9.17
C ILE A 140 11.21 -4.41 -10.40
N PRO A 141 12.02 -4.84 -11.40
CA PRO A 141 11.49 -5.53 -12.56
C PRO A 141 10.82 -6.87 -12.19
N LYS A 142 11.33 -7.63 -11.23
CA LYS A 142 10.72 -8.88 -10.82
C LYS A 142 9.31 -8.70 -10.27
N TYR A 143 9.12 -7.76 -9.35
CA TYR A 143 7.80 -7.51 -8.76
C TYR A 143 6.80 -6.92 -9.77
N LEU A 144 7.23 -5.95 -10.59
CA LEU A 144 6.35 -5.35 -11.59
C LEU A 144 5.95 -6.36 -12.68
N ASN A 145 6.87 -7.18 -13.16
CA ASN A 145 6.56 -8.26 -14.10
C ASN A 145 5.62 -9.32 -13.50
N TRP A 146 5.76 -9.64 -12.21
CA TRP A 146 4.84 -10.54 -11.54
C TRP A 146 3.43 -9.94 -11.44
N LEU A 147 3.31 -8.65 -11.06
CA LEU A 147 2.02 -7.95 -11.03
C LEU A 147 1.39 -7.85 -12.42
N GLU A 148 2.19 -7.63 -13.47
CA GLU A 148 1.74 -7.67 -14.86
C GLU A 148 1.14 -9.03 -15.22
N ALA A 149 1.85 -10.12 -14.88
CA ALA A 149 1.36 -11.47 -15.11
C ALA A 149 0.09 -11.80 -14.31
N VAL A 150 -0.06 -11.27 -13.09
CA VAL A 150 -1.30 -11.40 -12.29
C VAL A 150 -2.46 -10.72 -13.01
N LEU A 151 -2.27 -9.51 -13.49
CA LEU A 151 -3.29 -8.77 -14.26
C LEU A 151 -3.65 -9.48 -15.57
N GLU A 152 -2.66 -10.00 -16.27
CA GLU A 152 -2.86 -10.74 -17.52
C GLU A 152 -3.68 -12.01 -17.33
N ARG A 153 -3.40 -12.74 -16.24
CA ARG A 153 -4.02 -14.05 -15.94
C ARG A 153 -5.30 -13.95 -15.14
N ASN A 154 -5.79 -12.76 -14.81
CA ASN A 154 -7.08 -12.64 -14.13
C ASN A 154 -8.22 -13.10 -15.05
N PRO A 155 -8.88 -14.25 -14.78
CA PRO A 155 -9.88 -14.83 -15.68
C PRO A 155 -11.17 -14.02 -15.78
N ARG A 156 -11.32 -13.02 -14.91
CA ARG A 156 -12.46 -12.08 -14.87
C ARG A 156 -12.06 -10.66 -15.22
N GLY A 157 -10.83 -10.48 -15.65
CA GLY A 157 -10.37 -9.25 -16.28
C GLY A 157 -11.00 -9.09 -17.68
N PRO A 158 -10.89 -7.93 -18.29
CA PRO A 158 -11.33 -7.72 -19.65
C PRO A 158 -10.62 -8.70 -20.60
N PRO A 159 -11.32 -9.21 -21.65
CA PRO A 159 -10.69 -10.03 -22.66
C PRO A 159 -9.51 -9.30 -23.28
N GLN A 160 -8.44 -10.04 -23.65
CA GLN A 160 -7.18 -9.50 -24.19
C GLN A 160 -7.35 -8.69 -25.50
N ALA A 161 -8.44 -8.92 -26.23
CA ALA A 161 -8.80 -8.13 -27.39
C ALA A 161 -9.79 -7.04 -26.99
N SER A 162 -9.34 -5.80 -26.96
CA SER A 162 -10.26 -4.67 -26.96
C SER A 162 -11.09 -4.76 -28.26
N VAL A 163 -12.36 -5.07 -28.15
CA VAL A 163 -13.28 -4.91 -29.28
C VAL A 163 -13.23 -3.45 -29.69
N ARG A 164 -12.80 -3.17 -30.92
CA ARG A 164 -12.69 -1.79 -31.45
C ARG A 164 -14.00 -1.05 -31.17
N GLY A 165 -13.93 0.05 -30.42
CA GLY A 165 -15.07 0.94 -30.16
C GLY A 165 -15.76 0.77 -28.80
N LEU A 166 -15.39 -0.21 -27.96
CA LEU A 166 -15.85 -0.25 -26.58
C LEU A 166 -14.80 0.37 -25.64
N PRO A 167 -15.23 1.13 -24.59
CA PRO A 167 -14.29 1.62 -23.60
C PRO A 167 -13.58 0.43 -22.95
N ALA A 168 -12.26 0.55 -22.78
CA ALA A 168 -11.48 -0.47 -22.10
C ALA A 168 -12.07 -0.73 -20.72
N GLN A 169 -12.44 -1.98 -20.44
CA GLN A 169 -12.91 -2.34 -19.09
C GLN A 169 -11.77 -2.15 -18.08
N PRO A 170 -12.07 -1.70 -16.87
CA PRO A 170 -11.04 -1.52 -15.85
C PRO A 170 -10.36 -2.85 -15.51
N LEU A 171 -9.04 -2.81 -15.42
CA LEU A 171 -8.24 -3.94 -14.97
C LEU A 171 -8.29 -4.04 -13.45
N HIS A 172 -8.27 -5.26 -12.93
CA HIS A 172 -8.18 -5.55 -11.50
C HIS A 172 -7.23 -6.73 -11.25
N LEU A 173 -6.52 -6.71 -10.13
CA LEU A 173 -5.67 -7.83 -9.70
C LEU A 173 -6.50 -9.04 -9.29
N VAL A 174 -7.71 -8.80 -8.76
CA VAL A 174 -8.59 -9.86 -8.25
C VAL A 174 -10.02 -9.66 -8.74
N GLY A 175 -10.53 -10.62 -9.47
CA GLY A 175 -11.94 -10.60 -9.88
C GLY A 175 -12.26 -9.50 -10.91
N ALA A 176 -13.47 -8.96 -10.85
CA ALA A 176 -14.00 -7.98 -11.81
C ALA A 176 -14.32 -6.61 -11.16
N GLN A 177 -13.90 -6.39 -9.94
CA GLN A 177 -14.20 -5.17 -9.18
C GLN A 177 -12.95 -4.67 -8.47
N LEU A 178 -12.94 -3.37 -8.16
CA LEU A 178 -11.88 -2.75 -7.38
C LEU A 178 -11.63 -3.51 -6.08
N SER A 179 -10.37 -3.85 -5.85
CA SER A 179 -9.91 -4.50 -4.64
C SER A 179 -8.90 -3.63 -3.89
N TYR A 180 -8.68 -3.93 -2.61
CA TYR A 180 -7.62 -3.28 -1.85
C TYR A 180 -6.22 -3.53 -2.44
N CYS A 181 -6.05 -4.62 -3.20
CA CYS A 181 -4.80 -4.90 -3.89
C CYS A 181 -4.52 -3.92 -5.03
N ASP A 182 -5.57 -3.46 -5.73
CA ASP A 182 -5.45 -2.47 -6.81
C ASP A 182 -4.99 -1.12 -6.25
N LEU A 183 -5.53 -0.74 -5.09
CA LEU A 183 -5.12 0.46 -4.35
C LEU A 183 -3.69 0.34 -3.84
N SER A 184 -3.31 -0.86 -3.38
CA SER A 184 -1.95 -1.15 -2.93
C SER A 184 -0.94 -1.13 -4.07
N LEU A 185 -1.29 -1.65 -5.26
CA LEU A 185 -0.47 -1.54 -6.46
C LEU A 185 -0.23 -0.07 -6.83
N PHE A 186 -1.28 0.73 -6.86
CA PHE A 186 -1.17 2.18 -7.10
C PHE A 186 -0.16 2.82 -6.13
N GLN A 187 -0.32 2.60 -4.83
CA GLN A 187 0.57 3.18 -3.81
C GLN A 187 2.03 2.76 -4.01
N VAL A 188 2.28 1.49 -4.32
CA VAL A 188 3.64 0.98 -4.58
C VAL A 188 4.23 1.62 -5.83
N VAL A 189 3.47 1.71 -6.94
CA VAL A 189 3.97 2.31 -8.19
C VAL A 189 4.32 3.78 -7.97
N GLU A 190 3.48 4.55 -7.28
CA GLU A 190 3.77 5.95 -6.96
C GLU A 190 5.00 6.08 -6.04
N GLY A 191 5.10 5.24 -5.02
CA GLY A 191 6.27 5.21 -4.14
C GLY A 191 7.56 4.86 -4.88
N LEU A 192 7.52 3.87 -5.78
CA LEU A 192 8.67 3.50 -6.61
C LEU A 192 9.05 4.61 -7.61
N ARG A 193 8.06 5.34 -8.16
CA ARG A 193 8.31 6.51 -9.01
C ARG A 193 9.03 7.62 -8.26
N TYR A 194 8.65 7.82 -7.01
CA TYR A 194 9.29 8.83 -6.15
C TYR A 194 10.72 8.42 -5.78
N ALA A 195 10.92 7.23 -5.21
CA ALA A 195 12.22 6.79 -4.69
C ALA A 195 13.21 6.36 -5.78
N PHE A 196 12.74 5.75 -6.88
CA PHE A 196 13.56 5.15 -7.93
C PHE A 196 13.08 5.52 -9.35
N PRO A 197 12.96 6.81 -9.69
CA PRO A 197 12.26 7.26 -10.90
C PRO A 197 12.79 6.63 -12.20
N LYS A 198 14.12 6.56 -12.37
CA LYS A 198 14.75 6.01 -13.59
C LYS A 198 14.56 4.49 -13.72
N ALA A 199 14.73 3.75 -12.63
CA ALA A 199 14.58 2.30 -12.62
C ALA A 199 13.11 1.90 -12.83
N THR A 200 12.21 2.58 -12.14
CA THR A 200 10.77 2.37 -12.25
C THR A 200 10.26 2.68 -13.66
N ALA A 201 10.65 3.82 -14.23
CA ALA A 201 10.27 4.17 -15.60
C ALA A 201 10.75 3.13 -16.63
N ARG A 202 11.95 2.55 -16.45
CA ARG A 202 12.46 1.48 -17.29
C ARG A 202 11.62 0.21 -17.17
N ALA A 203 11.31 -0.23 -15.96
CA ALA A 203 10.51 -1.44 -15.71
C ALA A 203 9.06 -1.29 -16.21
N LEU A 204 8.44 -0.12 -16.00
CA LEU A 204 7.06 0.15 -16.43
C LEU A 204 6.88 0.13 -17.96
N ARG A 205 7.94 0.32 -18.76
CA ARG A 205 7.84 0.13 -20.22
C ARG A 205 7.45 -1.29 -20.63
N HIS A 206 7.72 -2.27 -19.77
CA HIS A 206 7.45 -3.69 -20.03
C HIS A 206 6.22 -4.21 -19.27
N THR A 207 5.51 -3.33 -18.54
CA THR A 207 4.35 -3.70 -17.71
C THR A 207 3.15 -2.76 -17.96
N PRO A 208 2.58 -2.79 -19.18
CA PRO A 208 1.56 -1.83 -19.61
C PRO A 208 0.25 -1.96 -18.81
N ARG A 209 -0.13 -3.16 -18.35
CA ARG A 209 -1.33 -3.36 -17.51
C ARG A 209 -1.15 -2.77 -16.12
N VAL A 210 0.05 -2.90 -15.53
CA VAL A 210 0.40 -2.23 -14.28
C VAL A 210 0.27 -0.71 -14.43
N VAL A 211 0.79 -0.14 -15.54
CA VAL A 211 0.64 1.29 -15.84
C VAL A 211 -0.82 1.67 -15.98
N GLN A 212 -1.62 0.90 -16.71
CA GLN A 212 -3.04 1.16 -16.93
C GLN A 212 -3.81 1.18 -15.59
N LEU A 213 -3.61 0.17 -14.73
CA LEU A 213 -4.27 0.11 -13.42
C LEU A 213 -3.82 1.25 -12.51
N ALA A 214 -2.51 1.50 -12.41
CA ALA A 214 -1.96 2.57 -11.59
C ALA A 214 -2.47 3.96 -12.02
N SER A 215 -2.74 4.15 -13.33
CA SER A 215 -3.29 5.40 -13.86
C SER A 215 -4.82 5.50 -13.68
N ALA A 216 -5.53 4.38 -13.58
CA ALA A 216 -6.98 4.36 -13.39
C ALA A 216 -7.39 4.66 -11.93
N VAL A 217 -6.60 4.22 -10.95
CA VAL A 217 -6.92 4.39 -9.52
C VAL A 217 -7.08 5.86 -9.12
N PRO A 218 -6.18 6.80 -9.47
CA PRO A 218 -6.34 8.21 -9.11
C PRO A 218 -7.52 8.90 -9.79
N ALA A 219 -8.10 8.31 -10.84
CA ALA A 219 -9.31 8.81 -11.48
C ALA A 219 -10.61 8.39 -10.78
N LEU A 220 -10.56 7.49 -9.82
CA LEU A 220 -11.71 7.13 -9.01
C LEU A 220 -12.15 8.34 -8.16
N PRO A 221 -13.43 8.76 -8.19
CA PRO A 221 -13.84 10.04 -7.61
C PRO A 221 -13.43 10.27 -6.15
N ARG A 222 -13.57 9.24 -5.30
CA ARG A 222 -13.19 9.33 -3.88
C ARG A 222 -11.69 9.36 -3.69
N VAL A 223 -10.94 8.57 -4.47
CA VAL A 223 -9.48 8.58 -4.45
C VAL A 223 -8.96 9.92 -4.95
N ALA A 224 -9.50 10.46 -6.06
CA ALA A 224 -9.14 11.77 -6.58
C ALA A 224 -9.34 12.88 -5.53
N ALA A 225 -10.49 12.87 -4.85
CA ALA A 225 -10.78 13.82 -3.77
C ALA A 225 -9.81 13.70 -2.60
N TYR A 226 -9.44 12.47 -2.23
CA TYR A 226 -8.44 12.22 -1.19
C TYR A 226 -7.05 12.72 -1.60
N LEU A 227 -6.60 12.38 -2.81
CA LEU A 227 -5.29 12.77 -3.32
C LEU A 227 -5.13 14.31 -3.41
N ALA A 228 -6.22 15.04 -3.64
CA ALA A 228 -6.25 16.50 -3.69
C ALA A 228 -6.43 17.15 -2.30
N SER A 229 -6.62 16.38 -1.24
CA SER A 229 -6.88 16.89 0.11
C SER A 229 -5.64 16.92 0.98
N GLU A 230 -5.65 17.76 2.03
CA GLU A 230 -4.61 17.78 3.08
C GLU A 230 -4.51 16.47 3.89
N ARG A 231 -5.49 15.57 3.76
CA ARG A 231 -5.42 14.25 4.38
C ARG A 231 -4.34 13.37 3.73
N ARG A 232 -4.06 13.57 2.44
CA ARG A 232 -2.96 12.89 1.73
C ARG A 232 -1.63 13.50 2.15
N ILE A 233 -0.82 12.73 2.85
CA ILE A 233 0.54 13.14 3.21
C ILE A 233 1.42 13.08 1.95
N PRO A 234 2.23 14.10 1.63
CA PRO A 234 3.17 14.01 0.52
C PRO A 234 4.28 12.97 0.79
N PHE A 235 4.88 12.43 -0.26
CA PHE A 235 6.12 11.67 -0.11
C PHE A 235 7.21 12.58 0.46
N ASN A 236 8.07 12.02 1.30
CA ASN A 236 9.18 12.75 1.91
C ASN A 236 10.34 11.81 2.25
N GLU A 237 11.46 12.39 2.66
CA GLU A 237 12.71 11.67 2.97
C GLU A 237 12.66 10.86 4.29
N GLN A 238 11.58 10.94 5.07
CA GLN A 238 11.38 10.17 6.29
C GLN A 238 10.53 8.92 6.07
N GLY A 239 9.91 8.81 4.88
CA GLY A 239 9.05 7.71 4.53
C GLY A 239 9.79 6.43 4.11
N ILE A 240 9.02 5.39 3.81
CA ILE A 240 9.54 4.11 3.26
C ILE A 240 10.09 4.32 1.84
N PHE A 241 9.39 5.09 1.05
CA PHE A 241 9.80 5.48 -0.29
C PHE A 241 10.56 6.81 -0.21
N ARG A 242 11.88 6.73 -0.23
CA ARG A 242 12.80 7.88 -0.15
C ARG A 242 14.02 7.71 -1.03
#